data_42adde2963247540b4e10aecae22de58
#
_entry.id   42adde2963247540b4e10aecae22de58
#
_cell.length_a   1.000
_cell.length_b   1.000
_cell.length_c   1.000
_cell.angle_alpha   90.00
_cell.angle_beta   90.00
_cell.angle_gamma   90.00
#
_symmetry.space_group_name_H-M   'P 1'
#
loop_
_entity.id
_entity.type
_entity.pdbx_description
1 polymer ?
#
loop_
_entity_poly.entity_id
_entity_poly.type
_entity_poly.pdbx_seq_one_letter_code
_entity_poly.pdbx_strand_id
1 'polypeptide(L)'
;IDLNEKLNFPLLFPVNDETYAKNRKSLWRILKENIINKRITELYFDRNDNFKDKMSFKDVMEVVSFTELINGVQTPAEELKSIDITAYRIKGMWYFDKRQGEMKYRLLGLMPVGKNLKDDDGKNNTDLFWVWYPSVRKILHEEKVFNDKNNASSISFDQLLVSRRFSSFIYKEDNVYGDRSIKDYKIPGLESILESQRIKKEILDFEQDMWNR
;
A
#
# COMPACT_ATOMS: atom_id res chain seq x y z
N ILE A 1 -4.08 -4.37 3.47
CA ILE A 1 -2.98 -4.80 4.38
C ILE A 1 -3.07 -3.91 5.61
N ASP A 2 -3.52 -4.46 6.73
CA ASP A 2 -3.56 -3.77 8.03
C ASP A 2 -2.21 -3.98 8.75
N LEU A 3 -1.54 -2.90 9.13
CA LEU A 3 -0.23 -2.98 9.78
C LEU A 3 -0.29 -3.37 11.26
N ASN A 4 -1.47 -3.43 11.86
CA ASN A 4 -1.64 -3.97 13.22
C ASN A 4 -1.54 -5.50 13.27
N GLU A 5 -1.64 -6.18 12.13
CA GLU A 5 -1.48 -7.62 12.07
C GLU A 5 0.00 -8.03 12.11
N LYS A 6 0.35 -9.00 12.94
CA LYS A 6 1.74 -9.46 13.13
C LYS A 6 2.43 -9.89 11.84
N LEU A 7 1.69 -10.49 10.92
CA LEU A 7 2.24 -10.93 9.63
C LEU A 7 2.70 -9.75 8.77
N ASN A 8 2.14 -8.54 8.99
CA ASN A 8 2.43 -7.32 8.25
C ASN A 8 3.50 -6.43 8.90
N PHE A 9 3.97 -6.78 10.10
CA PHE A 9 5.05 -6.06 10.79
C PHE A 9 6.32 -5.82 9.96
N PRO A 10 6.73 -6.74 9.07
CA PRO A 10 7.87 -6.48 8.18
C PRO A 10 7.73 -5.25 7.28
N LEU A 11 6.50 -4.79 7.01
CA LEU A 11 6.23 -3.57 6.23
C LEU A 11 6.29 -2.30 7.08
N LEU A 12 5.98 -2.42 8.39
CA LEU A 12 5.93 -1.31 9.33
C LEU A 12 7.28 -1.01 9.96
N PHE A 13 7.99 -2.04 10.42
CA PHE A 13 9.18 -1.88 11.24
C PHE A 13 10.46 -1.67 10.42
N PRO A 14 11.41 -0.88 10.92
CA PRO A 14 11.39 -0.16 12.20
C PRO A 14 10.59 1.15 12.10
N VAL A 15 9.80 1.45 13.14
CA VAL A 15 9.03 2.71 13.24
C VAL A 15 9.87 3.91 13.69
N ASN A 16 10.98 3.64 14.37
CA ASN A 16 11.86 4.69 14.88
C ASN A 16 12.93 5.00 13.85
N ASP A 17 12.76 6.12 13.15
CA ASP A 17 13.58 6.49 12.00
C ASP A 17 14.93 7.11 12.39
N GLU A 18 15.16 7.47 13.67
CA GLU A 18 16.19 8.46 13.98
C GLU A 18 17.55 7.91 14.42
N THR A 19 17.64 6.74 15.07
CA THR A 19 18.92 6.46 15.78
C THR A 19 19.54 5.09 15.51
N TYR A 20 18.76 4.04 15.28
CA TYR A 20 19.29 2.66 15.27
C TYR A 20 19.17 1.92 13.94
N ALA A 21 18.51 2.50 12.97
CA ALA A 21 18.05 1.80 11.78
C ALA A 21 18.67 2.34 10.47
N LYS A 22 19.96 2.71 10.48
CA LYS A 22 20.63 3.23 9.24
C LYS A 22 20.54 2.26 8.05
N ASN A 23 20.54 0.95 8.33
CA ASN A 23 20.49 -0.10 7.31
C ASN A 23 19.14 -0.83 7.22
N ARG A 24 18.13 -0.38 7.98
CA ARG A 24 16.81 -1.02 8.02
C ARG A 24 15.77 0.07 7.96
N LYS A 25 14.88 -0.01 6.98
CA LYS A 25 13.87 1.01 6.72
C LYS A 25 12.50 0.36 6.66
N SER A 26 11.48 1.06 7.15
CA SER A 26 10.09 0.69 6.88
C SER A 26 9.74 0.94 5.40
N LEU A 27 8.68 0.32 4.93
CA LEU A 27 8.20 0.56 3.56
C LEU A 27 7.86 2.04 3.33
N TRP A 28 7.22 2.70 4.32
CA TRP A 28 6.92 4.13 4.23
C TRP A 28 8.18 4.99 4.08
N ARG A 29 9.18 4.73 4.92
CA ARG A 29 10.44 5.49 4.86
C ARG A 29 11.12 5.37 3.51
N ILE A 30 11.16 4.16 2.92
CA ILE A 30 11.71 3.95 1.59
C ILE A 30 10.95 4.77 0.54
N LEU A 31 9.60 4.71 0.56
CA LEU A 31 8.79 5.50 -0.36
C LEU A 31 9.05 6.99 -0.18
N LYS A 32 8.96 7.51 1.05
CA LYS A 32 9.16 8.93 1.37
C LYS A 32 10.53 9.45 0.93
N GLU A 33 11.62 8.77 1.31
CA GLU A 33 12.99 9.16 0.92
C GLU A 33 13.16 9.20 -0.60
N ASN A 34 12.63 8.23 -1.33
CA ASN A 34 12.77 8.18 -2.78
C ASN A 34 11.82 9.14 -3.51
N ILE A 35 10.72 9.53 -2.92
CA ILE A 35 9.85 10.62 -3.42
C ILE A 35 10.57 11.96 -3.26
N ILE A 36 11.09 12.26 -2.08
CA ILE A 36 11.85 13.50 -1.81
C ILE A 36 13.05 13.61 -2.74
N ASN A 37 13.77 12.52 -2.96
CA ASN A 37 14.91 12.45 -3.88
C ASN A 37 14.50 12.38 -5.35
N LYS A 38 13.21 12.52 -5.67
CA LYS A 38 12.67 12.49 -7.04
C LYS A 38 13.00 11.22 -7.84
N ARG A 39 13.29 10.11 -7.16
CA ARG A 39 13.47 8.79 -7.78
C ARG A 39 12.11 8.14 -8.09
N ILE A 40 11.08 8.45 -7.28
CA ILE A 40 9.69 8.05 -7.51
C ILE A 40 8.92 9.28 -7.99
N THR A 41 8.43 9.24 -9.21
CA THR A 41 7.73 10.36 -9.87
C THR A 41 6.35 9.98 -10.38
N GLU A 42 6.02 8.69 -10.37
CA GLU A 42 4.71 8.19 -10.82
C GLU A 42 3.77 8.00 -9.63
N LEU A 43 3.23 9.14 -9.19
CA LEU A 43 2.31 9.26 -8.07
C LEU A 43 0.98 9.79 -8.58
N TYR A 44 -0.12 9.25 -8.06
CA TYR A 44 -1.47 9.53 -8.54
C TYR A 44 -2.41 9.81 -7.38
N PHE A 45 -3.44 10.61 -7.61
CA PHE A 45 -4.44 10.92 -6.60
C PHE A 45 -5.19 9.66 -6.15
N ASP A 46 -5.61 9.66 -4.89
CA ASP A 46 -6.36 8.58 -4.24
C ASP A 46 -7.77 8.38 -4.81
N ARG A 47 -8.35 9.43 -5.43
CA ARG A 47 -9.72 9.45 -5.95
C ARG A 47 -10.03 8.35 -6.94
N ASN A 48 -9.03 8.00 -7.77
CA ASN A 48 -9.15 7.00 -8.81
C ASN A 48 -7.98 6.01 -8.77
N ASP A 49 -8.30 4.73 -8.73
CA ASP A 49 -7.30 3.67 -8.84
C ASP A 49 -6.94 3.32 -10.31
N ASN A 50 -7.29 4.21 -11.24
CA ASN A 50 -7.02 4.06 -12.69
C ASN A 50 -5.66 4.61 -13.14
N PHE A 51 -4.89 5.21 -12.23
CA PHE A 51 -3.57 5.81 -12.50
C PHE A 51 -3.57 6.82 -13.65
N LYS A 52 -4.63 7.64 -13.76
CA LYS A 52 -4.75 8.68 -14.80
C LYS A 52 -4.36 10.05 -14.28
N ASP A 53 -4.79 10.37 -13.06
CA ASP A 53 -4.62 11.70 -12.48
C ASP A 53 -3.32 11.77 -11.71
N LYS A 54 -2.25 12.19 -12.37
CA LYS A 54 -0.91 12.27 -11.79
C LYS A 54 -0.79 13.46 -10.85
N MET A 55 -0.22 13.22 -9.67
CA MET A 55 0.10 14.26 -8.70
C MET A 55 1.39 15.00 -9.07
N SER A 56 1.41 16.30 -8.85
CA SER A 56 2.65 17.06 -8.90
C SER A 56 3.49 16.81 -7.64
N PHE A 57 4.80 17.08 -7.71
CA PHE A 57 5.66 16.96 -6.53
C PHE A 57 5.18 17.85 -5.38
N LYS A 58 4.63 19.04 -5.70
CA LYS A 58 4.09 19.96 -4.70
C LYS A 58 2.88 19.32 -3.98
N ASP A 59 1.93 18.74 -4.72
CA ASP A 59 0.75 18.11 -4.14
C ASP A 59 1.14 16.96 -3.20
N VAL A 60 2.13 16.17 -3.60
CA VAL A 60 2.64 15.07 -2.76
C VAL A 60 3.29 15.61 -1.49
N MET A 61 4.09 16.67 -1.59
CA MET A 61 4.72 17.27 -0.41
C MET A 61 3.68 17.86 0.55
N GLU A 62 2.56 18.39 0.07
CA GLU A 62 1.46 18.86 0.92
C GLU A 62 0.73 17.72 1.66
N VAL A 63 0.82 16.49 1.17
CA VAL A 63 0.29 15.30 1.85
C VAL A 63 1.29 14.75 2.86
N VAL A 64 2.59 14.76 2.51
CA VAL A 64 3.66 14.15 3.33
C VAL A 64 4.11 15.07 4.46
N SER A 65 4.04 16.39 4.26
CA SER A 65 4.45 17.38 5.25
C SER A 65 3.47 18.54 5.27
N PHE A 66 3.08 18.96 6.45
CA PHE A 66 2.16 20.07 6.67
C PHE A 66 2.83 21.16 7.50
N THR A 67 2.67 22.41 7.05
CA THR A 67 3.14 23.60 7.76
C THR A 67 1.95 24.52 7.95
N GLU A 68 1.64 24.83 9.18
CA GLU A 68 0.56 25.74 9.53
C GLU A 68 1.07 27.17 9.68
N LEU A 69 0.25 28.14 9.30
CA LEU A 69 0.49 29.56 9.53
C LEU A 69 -0.33 30.01 10.75
N ILE A 70 0.30 30.11 11.92
CA ILE A 70 -0.34 30.64 13.12
C ILE A 70 0.10 32.10 13.31
N ASN A 71 -0.86 33.03 13.28
CA ASN A 71 -0.61 34.46 13.43
C ASN A 71 0.44 35.04 12.46
N GLY A 72 0.51 34.47 11.23
CA GLY A 72 1.49 34.92 10.23
C GLY A 72 2.91 34.35 10.40
N VAL A 73 3.12 33.48 11.39
CA VAL A 73 4.38 32.75 11.59
C VAL A 73 4.22 31.31 11.14
N GLN A 74 5.15 30.85 10.30
CA GLN A 74 5.19 29.44 9.90
C GLN A 74 5.60 28.57 11.09
N THR A 75 4.77 27.59 11.42
CA THR A 75 5.14 26.55 12.38
C THR A 75 6.18 25.60 11.74
N PRO A 76 6.98 24.90 12.57
CA PRO A 76 7.81 23.81 12.05
C PRO A 76 6.95 22.80 11.28
N ALA A 77 7.43 22.34 10.13
CA ALA A 77 6.70 21.37 9.32
C ALA A 77 6.49 20.06 10.11
N GLU A 78 5.24 19.64 10.25
CA GLU A 78 4.92 18.29 10.71
C GLU A 78 5.02 17.34 9.52
N GLU A 79 5.78 16.26 9.67
CA GLU A 79 5.99 15.28 8.62
C GLU A 79 5.43 13.92 9.01
N LEU A 80 4.80 13.23 8.06
CA LEU A 80 4.37 11.85 8.27
C LEU A 80 5.56 10.94 8.55
N LYS A 81 5.48 10.22 9.66
CA LYS A 81 6.43 9.21 10.12
C LYS A 81 5.92 7.81 9.83
N SER A 82 6.79 6.82 9.94
CA SER A 82 6.41 5.41 9.74
C SER A 82 5.30 4.95 10.70
N ILE A 83 5.26 5.49 11.92
CA ILE A 83 4.24 5.17 12.91
C ILE A 83 2.85 5.72 12.55
N ASP A 84 2.79 6.77 11.74
CA ASP A 84 1.53 7.40 11.32
C ASP A 84 0.84 6.61 10.20
N ILE A 85 1.53 5.63 9.60
CA ILE A 85 0.97 4.75 8.58
C ILE A 85 0.36 3.52 9.24
N THR A 86 -0.93 3.33 9.03
CA THR A 86 -1.71 2.27 9.67
C THR A 86 -2.00 1.10 8.74
N ALA A 87 -2.02 1.35 7.43
CA ALA A 87 -2.32 0.32 6.44
C ALA A 87 -1.72 0.63 5.08
N TYR A 88 -1.70 -0.39 4.21
CA TYR A 88 -1.47 -0.22 2.78
C TYR A 88 -2.63 -0.81 1.98
N ARG A 89 -3.11 -0.06 0.98
CA ARG A 89 -3.96 -0.63 -0.06
C ARG A 89 -3.10 -1.05 -1.23
N ILE A 90 -3.47 -2.16 -1.83
CA ILE A 90 -2.81 -2.65 -3.04
C ILE A 90 -3.84 -2.84 -4.14
N LYS A 91 -3.50 -2.43 -5.34
CA LYS A 91 -4.24 -2.77 -6.56
C LYS A 91 -3.42 -3.74 -7.38
N GLY A 92 -4.06 -4.80 -7.81
CA GLY A 92 -3.46 -5.78 -8.68
C GLY A 92 -4.47 -6.41 -9.61
N MET A 93 -3.98 -7.15 -10.55
CA MET A 93 -4.78 -7.84 -11.55
C MET A 93 -4.43 -9.32 -11.57
N TRP A 94 -5.47 -10.16 -11.52
CA TRP A 94 -5.36 -11.56 -11.80
C TRP A 94 -5.48 -11.82 -13.29
N TYR A 95 -4.65 -12.70 -13.83
CA TYR A 95 -4.73 -13.14 -15.21
C TYR A 95 -4.31 -14.59 -15.34
N PHE A 96 -4.90 -15.28 -16.30
CA PHE A 96 -4.56 -16.67 -16.59
C PHE A 96 -3.44 -16.73 -17.62
N ASP A 97 -2.32 -17.33 -17.26
CA ASP A 97 -1.21 -17.62 -18.17
C ASP A 97 -1.46 -18.93 -18.93
N LYS A 98 -1.94 -18.82 -20.16
CA LYS A 98 -2.26 -19.99 -20.99
C LYS A 98 -1.07 -20.90 -21.28
N ARG A 99 0.17 -20.40 -21.21
CA ARG A 99 1.37 -21.20 -21.49
C ARG A 99 1.72 -22.09 -20.30
N GLN A 100 1.50 -21.59 -19.10
CA GLN A 100 1.82 -22.29 -17.86
C GLN A 100 0.59 -22.96 -17.23
N GLY A 101 -0.61 -22.63 -17.73
CA GLY A 101 -1.86 -23.17 -17.20
C GLY A 101 -2.17 -22.72 -15.77
N GLU A 102 -1.71 -21.54 -15.36
CA GLU A 102 -1.86 -21.07 -13.98
C GLU A 102 -2.35 -19.63 -13.88
N MET A 103 -3.04 -19.33 -12.78
CA MET A 103 -3.42 -17.96 -12.42
C MET A 103 -2.23 -17.21 -11.84
N LYS A 104 -1.97 -16.03 -12.39
CA LYS A 104 -0.93 -15.13 -11.94
C LYS A 104 -1.50 -13.80 -11.45
N TYR A 105 -0.86 -13.27 -10.43
CA TYR A 105 -1.18 -11.96 -9.89
C TYR A 105 -0.12 -10.93 -10.28
N ARG A 106 -0.54 -9.80 -10.83
CA ARG A 106 0.32 -8.66 -11.13
C ARG A 106 -0.04 -7.49 -10.23
N LEU A 107 0.88 -7.08 -9.39
CA LEU A 107 0.74 -5.88 -8.57
C LEU A 107 0.91 -4.64 -9.45
N LEU A 108 -0.06 -3.73 -9.42
CA LEU A 108 -0.13 -2.51 -10.23
C LEU A 108 0.11 -1.26 -9.40
N GLY A 109 -0.41 -1.19 -8.19
CA GLY A 109 -0.31 -0.02 -7.35
C GLY A 109 -0.24 -0.33 -5.87
N LEU A 110 0.37 0.59 -5.15
CA LEU A 110 0.50 0.59 -3.71
C LEU A 110 0.08 1.97 -3.20
N MET A 111 -0.77 2.02 -2.16
CA MET A 111 -1.22 3.26 -1.56
C MET A 111 -1.08 3.19 -0.03
N PRO A 112 -0.25 4.05 0.57
CA PRO A 112 -0.21 4.19 2.01
C PRO A 112 -1.52 4.79 2.54
N VAL A 113 -1.96 4.32 3.70
CA VAL A 113 -3.08 4.86 4.47
C VAL A 113 -2.57 5.26 5.83
N GLY A 114 -2.77 6.49 6.22
CA GLY A 114 -2.22 7.00 7.46
C GLY A 114 -2.90 8.27 7.96
N LYS A 115 -2.30 8.87 8.97
CA LYS A 115 -2.79 10.10 9.60
C LYS A 115 -2.96 11.21 8.56
N ASN A 116 -4.07 11.94 8.63
CA ASN A 116 -4.25 13.17 7.90
C ASN A 116 -3.65 14.35 8.68
N LEU A 117 -2.56 14.92 8.19
CA LEU A 117 -1.90 16.05 8.86
C LEU A 117 -2.73 17.36 8.83
N LYS A 118 -3.73 17.43 7.96
CA LYS A 118 -4.64 18.59 7.85
C LYS A 118 -5.86 18.49 8.77
N ASP A 119 -6.00 17.37 9.50
CA ASP A 119 -7.12 17.14 10.39
C ASP A 119 -6.71 17.47 11.82
N ASP A 120 -7.34 18.48 12.41
CA ASP A 120 -7.01 19.02 13.76
C ASP A 120 -7.05 17.92 14.84
N ASP A 121 -7.94 16.94 14.71
CA ASP A 121 -8.05 15.83 15.67
C ASP A 121 -7.01 14.73 15.46
N GLY A 122 -6.37 14.65 14.31
CA GLY A 122 -5.35 13.64 13.95
C GLY A 122 -5.82 12.18 14.09
N LYS A 123 -7.13 11.98 14.25
CA LYS A 123 -7.73 10.65 14.52
C LYS A 123 -8.16 9.90 13.27
N ASN A 124 -8.35 10.62 12.16
CA ASN A 124 -8.85 10.03 10.94
C ASN A 124 -7.70 9.60 10.04
N ASN A 125 -7.67 8.31 9.73
CA ASN A 125 -6.79 7.81 8.71
C ASN A 125 -7.38 8.09 7.32
N THR A 126 -6.54 8.57 6.42
CA THR A 126 -6.90 8.87 5.04
C THR A 126 -6.02 8.10 4.07
N ASP A 127 -6.54 7.87 2.90
CA ASP A 127 -5.77 7.40 1.76
C ASP A 127 -4.86 8.54 1.28
N LEU A 128 -3.55 8.27 1.12
CA LEU A 128 -2.61 9.34 0.82
C LEU A 128 -2.47 9.57 -0.69
N PHE A 129 -1.89 8.61 -1.38
CA PHE A 129 -1.70 8.65 -2.84
C PHE A 129 -1.34 7.26 -3.37
N TRP A 130 -1.67 7.02 -4.65
CA TRP A 130 -1.25 5.82 -5.34
C TRP A 130 0.18 5.97 -5.88
N VAL A 131 0.97 4.94 -5.63
CA VAL A 131 2.29 4.75 -6.22
C VAL A 131 2.19 3.69 -7.30
N TRP A 132 2.60 4.00 -8.54
CA TRP A 132 2.64 3.02 -9.62
C TRP A 132 3.73 1.99 -9.36
N TYR A 133 3.32 0.76 -9.05
CA TYR A 133 4.23 -0.28 -8.57
C TYR A 133 5.37 -0.63 -9.54
N PRO A 134 5.14 -0.76 -10.87
CA PRO A 134 6.22 -1.07 -11.79
C PRO A 134 7.38 -0.07 -11.76
N SER A 135 7.11 1.22 -11.52
CA SER A 135 8.15 2.26 -11.46
C SER A 135 9.01 2.20 -10.20
N VAL A 136 8.45 1.68 -9.09
CA VAL A 136 9.17 1.59 -7.80
C VAL A 136 9.78 0.22 -7.55
N ARG A 137 9.47 -0.74 -8.39
CA ARG A 137 9.87 -2.14 -8.21
C ARG A 137 11.37 -2.31 -8.00
N LYS A 138 12.19 -1.60 -8.81
CA LYS A 138 13.65 -1.65 -8.69
C LYS A 138 14.13 -1.16 -7.33
N ILE A 139 13.56 -0.06 -6.83
CA ILE A 139 13.90 0.51 -5.52
C ILE A 139 13.55 -0.48 -4.41
N LEU A 140 12.34 -1.06 -4.47
CA LEU A 140 11.87 -2.04 -3.49
C LEU A 140 12.63 -3.37 -3.55
N HIS A 141 13.27 -3.69 -4.68
CA HIS A 141 14.12 -4.87 -4.81
C HIS A 141 15.50 -4.66 -4.16
N GLU A 142 16.04 -3.45 -4.20
CA GLU A 142 17.29 -3.08 -3.58
C GLU A 142 17.22 -3.09 -2.04
N GLU A 143 16.06 -2.73 -1.48
CA GLU A 143 15.86 -2.57 -0.04
C GLU A 143 15.38 -3.87 0.62
N LYS A 144 15.99 -4.19 1.78
CA LYS A 144 15.74 -5.43 2.51
C LYS A 144 14.68 -5.24 3.59
N VAL A 145 13.81 -6.22 3.72
CA VAL A 145 12.79 -6.26 4.78
C VAL A 145 13.44 -6.66 6.09
N PHE A 146 13.01 -6.02 7.18
CA PHE A 146 13.39 -6.43 8.51
C PHE A 146 12.66 -7.74 8.88
N ASN A 147 13.42 -8.79 9.15
CA ASN A 147 12.89 -10.06 9.64
C ASN A 147 13.48 -10.36 11.02
N ASP A 148 12.61 -10.28 12.03
CA ASP A 148 12.98 -10.51 13.43
C ASP A 148 13.39 -11.97 13.71
N LYS A 149 12.86 -12.90 12.95
CA LYS A 149 13.01 -14.34 13.23
C LYS A 149 14.13 -15.04 12.47
N ASN A 150 14.63 -14.47 11.39
CA ASN A 150 15.64 -15.11 10.55
C ASN A 150 16.51 -14.12 9.79
N ASN A 151 17.65 -13.77 10.39
CA ASN A 151 18.64 -12.89 9.75
C ASN A 151 19.41 -13.56 8.59
N ALA A 152 19.31 -14.89 8.45
CA ALA A 152 20.05 -15.64 7.43
C ALA A 152 19.40 -15.54 6.03
N SER A 153 18.12 -15.22 5.94
CA SER A 153 17.40 -15.06 4.67
C SER A 153 16.71 -13.72 4.62
N SER A 154 17.43 -12.69 4.15
CA SER A 154 16.84 -11.38 3.93
C SER A 154 16.10 -11.37 2.59
N ILE A 155 14.79 -11.12 2.61
CA ILE A 155 13.98 -10.90 1.41
C ILE A 155 13.85 -9.40 1.13
N SER A 156 13.67 -9.02 -0.12
CA SER A 156 13.41 -7.63 -0.49
C SER A 156 11.92 -7.29 -0.31
N PHE A 157 11.60 -5.99 -0.24
CA PHE A 157 10.20 -5.55 -0.23
C PHE A 157 9.46 -5.97 -1.52
N ASP A 158 10.13 -5.94 -2.68
CA ASP A 158 9.56 -6.44 -3.92
C ASP A 158 9.19 -7.93 -3.81
N GLN A 159 10.09 -8.76 -3.30
CA GLN A 159 9.84 -10.20 -3.11
C GLN A 159 8.68 -10.45 -2.13
N LEU A 160 8.63 -9.71 -1.01
CA LEU A 160 7.55 -9.83 -0.03
C LEU A 160 6.19 -9.50 -0.64
N LEU A 161 6.11 -8.38 -1.38
CA LEU A 161 4.87 -7.91 -1.97
C LEU A 161 4.41 -8.78 -3.15
N VAL A 162 5.32 -9.18 -4.04
CA VAL A 162 5.00 -10.03 -5.20
C VAL A 162 4.62 -11.45 -4.77
N SER A 163 5.33 -12.01 -3.77
CA SER A 163 4.97 -13.33 -3.23
C SER A 163 3.78 -13.30 -2.28
N ARG A 164 3.19 -12.12 -2.04
CA ARG A 164 2.04 -11.90 -1.17
C ARG A 164 2.20 -12.48 0.24
N ARG A 165 3.39 -12.35 0.81
CA ARG A 165 3.69 -12.79 2.19
C ARG A 165 3.21 -11.78 3.23
N PHE A 166 1.93 -11.45 3.16
CA PHE A 166 1.26 -10.53 4.07
C PHE A 166 -0.20 -10.95 4.25
N SER A 167 -0.82 -10.52 5.33
CA SER A 167 -2.26 -10.64 5.53
C SER A 167 -3.01 -9.48 4.90
N SER A 168 -4.09 -9.80 4.20
CA SER A 168 -4.96 -8.79 3.59
C SER A 168 -6.37 -9.31 3.34
N PHE A 169 -7.32 -8.40 3.22
CA PHE A 169 -8.67 -8.68 2.72
C PHE A 169 -8.95 -7.90 1.45
N ILE A 170 -9.79 -8.45 0.59
CA ILE A 170 -10.27 -7.76 -0.61
C ILE A 170 -11.36 -6.80 -0.16
N TYR A 171 -11.20 -5.52 -0.46
CA TYR A 171 -12.19 -4.49 -0.11
C TYR A 171 -12.89 -3.92 -1.34
N LYS A 172 -12.37 -4.19 -2.53
CA LYS A 172 -12.89 -3.70 -3.80
C LYS A 172 -12.47 -4.65 -4.93
N GLU A 173 -13.35 -4.87 -5.87
CA GLU A 173 -13.08 -5.48 -7.17
C GLU A 173 -13.69 -4.61 -8.28
N ASP A 174 -13.21 -4.77 -9.51
CA ASP A 174 -13.85 -4.16 -10.66
C ASP A 174 -15.21 -4.84 -10.89
N ASN A 175 -16.30 -4.08 -10.88
CA ASN A 175 -17.64 -4.62 -10.95
C ASN A 175 -18.55 -3.78 -11.84
N VAL A 176 -19.66 -4.37 -12.28
CA VAL A 176 -20.66 -3.71 -13.14
C VAL A 176 -21.44 -2.58 -12.45
N TYR A 177 -21.26 -2.40 -11.14
CA TYR A 177 -21.94 -1.40 -10.33
C TYR A 177 -21.12 -0.10 -10.19
N GLY A 178 -20.19 0.17 -11.12
CA GLY A 178 -19.33 1.34 -11.10
C GLY A 178 -18.14 1.24 -10.15
N ASP A 179 -17.58 0.04 -10.02
CA ASP A 179 -16.40 -0.26 -9.21
C ASP A 179 -16.52 0.16 -7.75
N ARG A 180 -17.70 -0.05 -7.16
CA ARG A 180 -17.98 0.26 -5.75
C ARG A 180 -17.15 -0.64 -4.84
N SER A 181 -16.73 -0.08 -3.72
CA SER A 181 -16.09 -0.89 -2.67
C SER A 181 -17.13 -1.76 -1.96
N ILE A 182 -16.69 -2.87 -1.38
CA ILE A 182 -17.58 -3.82 -0.68
C ILE A 182 -18.43 -3.12 0.40
N LYS A 183 -17.84 -2.16 1.10
CA LYS A 183 -18.52 -1.36 2.14
C LYS A 183 -19.69 -0.51 1.60
N ASP A 184 -19.74 -0.24 0.29
CA ASP A 184 -20.75 0.61 -0.32
C ASP A 184 -22.04 -0.19 -0.68
N TYR A 185 -21.97 -1.53 -0.69
CA TYR A 185 -23.09 -2.41 -1.01
C TYR A 185 -23.29 -3.57 -0.01
N LYS A 186 -22.39 -3.73 0.95
CA LYS A 186 -22.50 -4.68 2.06
C LYS A 186 -22.40 -3.97 3.40
N ILE A 187 -23.09 -4.51 4.40
CA ILE A 187 -23.00 -4.00 5.76
C ILE A 187 -21.57 -4.20 6.28
N PRO A 188 -20.93 -3.14 6.83
CA PRO A 188 -19.60 -3.27 7.42
C PRO A 188 -19.56 -4.35 8.52
N GLY A 189 -18.47 -5.14 8.52
CA GLY A 189 -18.29 -6.23 9.48
C GLY A 189 -18.34 -7.60 8.81
N LEU A 190 -19.14 -8.53 9.33
CA LEU A 190 -19.19 -9.92 8.89
C LEU A 190 -19.52 -10.07 7.39
N GLU A 191 -20.49 -9.32 6.89
CA GLU A 191 -20.88 -9.40 5.47
C GLU A 191 -19.75 -8.99 4.53
N SER A 192 -19.00 -7.96 4.90
CA SER A 192 -17.85 -7.52 4.09
C SER A 192 -16.73 -8.57 4.08
N ILE A 193 -16.52 -9.28 5.18
CA ILE A 193 -15.56 -10.39 5.27
C ILE A 193 -16.00 -11.57 4.42
N LEU A 194 -17.29 -11.95 4.51
CA LEU A 194 -17.86 -13.04 3.72
C LEU A 194 -17.77 -12.73 2.21
N GLU A 195 -18.04 -11.49 1.82
CA GLU A 195 -17.92 -11.06 0.43
C GLU A 195 -16.47 -11.13 -0.07
N SER A 196 -15.52 -10.66 0.73
CA SER A 196 -14.09 -10.82 0.44
C SER A 196 -13.67 -12.28 0.26
N GLN A 197 -14.23 -13.18 1.08
CA GLN A 197 -13.98 -14.63 0.96
C GLN A 197 -14.65 -15.21 -0.30
N ARG A 198 -15.86 -14.77 -0.65
CA ARG A 198 -16.54 -15.16 -1.89
C ARG A 198 -15.68 -14.85 -3.11
N ILE A 199 -15.18 -13.61 -3.20
CA ILE A 199 -14.33 -13.18 -4.31
C ILE A 199 -13.04 -14.02 -4.37
N LYS A 200 -12.41 -14.28 -3.22
CA LYS A 200 -11.22 -15.17 -3.16
C LYS A 200 -11.53 -16.57 -3.68
N LYS A 201 -12.70 -17.10 -3.31
CA LYS A 201 -13.14 -18.43 -3.76
C LYS A 201 -13.40 -18.46 -5.26
N GLU A 202 -14.02 -17.44 -5.82
CA GLU A 202 -14.26 -17.36 -7.28
C GLU A 202 -12.95 -17.36 -8.08
N ILE A 203 -11.91 -16.67 -7.59
CA ILE A 203 -10.58 -16.70 -8.22
C ILE A 203 -10.02 -18.13 -8.22
N LEU A 204 -10.13 -18.86 -7.10
CA LEU A 204 -9.67 -20.24 -6.97
C LEU A 204 -10.49 -21.22 -7.83
N ASP A 205 -11.81 -21.06 -7.83
CA ASP A 205 -12.72 -21.90 -8.62
C ASP A 205 -12.42 -21.71 -10.13
N PHE A 206 -12.18 -20.47 -10.57
CA PHE A 206 -11.78 -20.17 -11.94
C PHE A 206 -10.46 -20.84 -12.31
N GLU A 207 -9.46 -20.82 -11.43
CA GLU A 207 -8.20 -21.52 -11.64
C GLU A 207 -8.41 -23.03 -11.83
N GLN A 208 -9.21 -23.66 -10.96
CA GLN A 208 -9.52 -25.10 -11.03
C GLN A 208 -10.27 -25.46 -12.31
N ASP A 209 -11.23 -24.66 -12.74
CA ASP A 209 -11.97 -24.88 -13.99
C ASP A 209 -11.08 -24.82 -15.22
N MET A 210 -10.05 -23.97 -15.19
CA MET A 210 -9.09 -23.86 -16.29
C MET A 210 -8.11 -25.04 -16.36
N TRP A 211 -7.86 -25.73 -15.23
CA TRP A 211 -7.06 -26.95 -15.21
C TRP A 211 -7.81 -28.17 -15.76
N ASN A 212 -9.13 -28.14 -15.72
CA ASN A 212 -9.98 -29.26 -16.19
C ASN A 212 -10.35 -29.18 -17.69
N ARG A 213 -9.86 -28.19 -18.40
CA ARG A 213 -10.04 -28.00 -19.85
C ARG A 213 -8.77 -28.32 -20.62
#